data_181b490e1618dd2ccd2568de22afd0df
#
_entry.id   181b490e1618dd2ccd2568de22afd0df
#
_cell.length_a   1.000
_cell.length_b   1.000
_cell.length_c   1.000
_cell.angle_alpha   90.00
_cell.angle_beta   90.00
_cell.angle_gamma   90.00
#
_symmetry.space_group_name_H-M   'P 1'
#
loop_
_entity.id
_entity.type
_entity.pdbx_description
1 polymer ?
#
loop_
_entity_poly.entity_id
_entity_poly.type
_entity_poly.pdbx_seq_one_letter_code
_entity_poly.pdbx_strand_id
1 'polypeptide(L)'
;EAYKREIHLPFKCYIHVNLFDEEIARWLKEANCRWVDFGIQHINEDYRRTYLRRHETNANIIKTIQLLKKYKIVSFVDYIVGLPGDTFEHNEEARRFFVEHTPDIIEPYWFSYHPKTEIIRRGVEHRQLNDKTIDAINAGMKHSYFESSLNSKDFHSEYYFIFKVLPALPVFLRKRLTYRVAQKIPYCIKLPFFIYSIFFLAIKHRSPRIKYLTTFYLKQMLWIYKLKIFPQKNADTSTRGEKPDIKTTAGRVHPLEKI
;
A
#
# COMPACT_ATOMS: atom_id res chain seq x y z
N GLU A 1 -14.08 15.03 -24.56
CA GLU A 1 -13.90 15.42 -25.96
C GLU A 1 -12.64 16.29 -26.17
N ALA A 2 -12.44 17.42 -25.43
CA ALA A 2 -11.29 18.30 -25.58
C ALA A 2 -9.95 17.56 -25.38
N TYR A 3 -9.82 16.78 -24.30
CA TYR A 3 -8.61 16.00 -24.04
C TYR A 3 -8.26 15.04 -25.20
N LYS A 4 -9.26 14.32 -25.71
CA LYS A 4 -9.10 13.39 -26.83
C LYS A 4 -8.63 14.09 -28.10
N ARG A 5 -9.12 15.29 -28.37
CA ARG A 5 -8.78 16.09 -29.55
C ARG A 5 -7.41 16.75 -29.48
N GLU A 6 -7.03 17.27 -28.29
CA GLU A 6 -5.90 18.18 -28.15
C GLU A 6 -4.65 17.55 -27.54
N ILE A 7 -4.80 16.56 -26.67
CA ILE A 7 -3.67 16.04 -25.85
C ILE A 7 -3.24 14.63 -26.28
N HIS A 8 -4.16 13.70 -26.46
CA HIS A 8 -3.91 12.29 -26.88
C HIS A 8 -2.96 11.46 -26.03
N LEU A 9 -2.40 11.97 -24.94
CA LEU A 9 -1.48 11.23 -24.08
C LEU A 9 -2.22 10.19 -23.25
N PRO A 10 -1.63 9.02 -23.00
CA PRO A 10 -2.18 8.09 -22.03
C PRO A 10 -2.10 8.68 -20.62
N PHE A 11 -3.16 8.52 -19.84
CA PHE A 11 -3.22 9.05 -18.48
C PHE A 11 -3.71 8.00 -17.46
N LYS A 12 -3.49 8.31 -16.20
CA LYS A 12 -4.02 7.62 -15.02
C LYS A 12 -4.98 8.56 -14.32
N CYS A 13 -6.12 8.03 -13.84
CA CYS A 13 -7.05 8.79 -12.99
C CYS A 13 -7.43 7.99 -11.75
N TYR A 14 -7.99 8.70 -10.77
CA TYR A 14 -8.61 8.15 -9.58
C TYR A 14 -10.12 8.19 -9.74
N ILE A 15 -10.79 7.15 -9.27
CA ILE A 15 -12.25 7.06 -9.28
C ILE A 15 -12.81 6.69 -7.91
N HIS A 16 -14.09 6.95 -7.72
CA HIS A 16 -14.88 6.42 -6.63
C HIS A 16 -15.83 5.35 -7.17
N VAL A 17 -15.79 4.14 -6.61
CA VAL A 17 -16.52 2.97 -7.18
C VAL A 17 -18.04 3.16 -7.24
N ASN A 18 -18.64 3.95 -6.32
CA ASN A 18 -20.07 4.23 -6.34
C ASN A 18 -20.51 5.19 -7.47
N LEU A 19 -19.55 5.90 -8.05
CA LEU A 19 -19.77 6.85 -9.15
C LEU A 19 -19.30 6.30 -10.50
N PHE A 20 -18.83 5.05 -10.52
CA PHE A 20 -18.24 4.45 -11.71
C PHE A 20 -19.22 3.48 -12.38
N ASP A 21 -19.51 3.75 -13.63
CA ASP A 21 -20.41 2.96 -14.45
C ASP A 21 -19.80 2.63 -15.81
N GLU A 22 -20.57 1.98 -16.66
CA GLU A 22 -20.13 1.56 -17.99
C GLU A 22 -19.92 2.74 -18.93
N GLU A 23 -20.70 3.80 -18.81
CA GLU A 23 -20.58 4.99 -19.63
C GLU A 23 -19.27 5.72 -19.35
N ILE A 24 -18.94 5.90 -18.06
CA ILE A 24 -17.65 6.47 -17.63
C ILE A 24 -16.49 5.60 -18.09
N ALA A 25 -16.59 4.27 -17.95
CA ALA A 25 -15.54 3.36 -18.41
C ALA A 25 -15.29 3.50 -19.92
N ARG A 26 -16.33 3.63 -20.71
CA ARG A 26 -16.26 3.86 -22.16
C ARG A 26 -15.58 5.20 -22.47
N TRP A 27 -16.02 6.29 -21.85
CA TRP A 27 -15.43 7.62 -22.07
C TRP A 27 -13.96 7.68 -21.66
N LEU A 28 -13.59 7.08 -20.54
CA LEU A 28 -12.19 6.98 -20.11
C LEU A 28 -11.36 6.23 -21.15
N LYS A 29 -11.87 5.11 -21.67
CA LYS A 29 -11.19 4.34 -22.71
C LYS A 29 -11.02 5.15 -24.00
N GLU A 30 -12.05 5.82 -24.44
CA GLU A 30 -12.03 6.68 -25.63
C GLU A 30 -11.06 7.85 -25.47
N ALA A 31 -10.93 8.41 -24.25
CA ALA A 31 -9.99 9.47 -23.91
C ALA A 31 -8.55 9.00 -23.74
N ASN A 32 -8.22 7.71 -24.01
CA ASN A 32 -6.91 7.10 -23.85
C ASN A 32 -6.47 6.91 -22.38
N CYS A 33 -7.44 6.81 -21.44
CA CYS A 33 -7.12 6.38 -20.07
C CYS A 33 -6.60 4.94 -20.09
N ARG A 34 -5.44 4.71 -19.50
CA ARG A 34 -4.82 3.38 -19.42
C ARG A 34 -4.88 2.77 -18.05
N TRP A 35 -4.90 3.58 -17.01
CA TRP A 35 -4.84 3.14 -15.64
C TRP A 35 -5.88 3.87 -14.79
N VAL A 36 -6.60 3.11 -14.00
CA VAL A 36 -7.55 3.63 -13.02
C VAL A 36 -7.16 3.13 -11.63
N ASP A 37 -7.09 4.05 -10.70
CA ASP A 37 -6.77 3.79 -9.30
C ASP A 37 -7.99 4.04 -8.42
N PHE A 38 -8.28 3.14 -7.49
CA PHE A 38 -9.36 3.33 -6.52
C PHE A 38 -9.07 2.60 -5.21
N GLY A 39 -9.42 3.25 -4.12
CA GLY A 39 -9.25 2.69 -2.80
C GLY A 39 -10.48 1.93 -2.35
N ILE A 40 -10.31 0.68 -1.98
CA ILE A 40 -11.32 -0.08 -1.23
C ILE A 40 -10.99 -0.15 0.25
N GLN A 41 -9.75 0.06 0.60
CA GLN A 41 -9.16 0.18 1.92
C GLN A 41 -9.31 -1.08 2.80
N HIS A 42 -10.49 -1.70 2.84
CA HIS A 42 -10.82 -2.89 3.59
C HIS A 42 -11.95 -3.67 2.89
N ILE A 43 -12.00 -5.01 2.97
CA ILE A 43 -13.00 -5.78 2.22
C ILE A 43 -14.30 -6.00 2.99
N ASN A 44 -14.27 -6.04 4.31
CA ASN A 44 -15.47 -6.20 5.11
C ASN A 44 -16.30 -4.91 5.07
N GLU A 45 -17.55 -5.01 4.61
CA GLU A 45 -18.44 -3.85 4.39
C GLU A 45 -18.82 -3.16 5.70
N ASP A 46 -19.09 -3.94 6.77
CA ASP A 46 -19.44 -3.39 8.07
C ASP A 46 -18.27 -2.63 8.69
N TYR A 47 -17.06 -3.18 8.54
CA TYR A 47 -15.83 -2.50 8.94
C TYR A 47 -15.66 -1.17 8.19
N ARG A 48 -15.79 -1.18 6.85
CA ARG A 48 -15.72 0.04 6.04
C ARG A 48 -16.71 1.10 6.51
N ARG A 49 -17.97 0.71 6.71
CA ARG A 49 -19.03 1.61 7.14
C ARG A 49 -18.78 2.18 8.53
N THR A 50 -18.42 1.34 9.48
CA THR A 50 -18.33 1.70 10.91
C THR A 50 -17.04 2.43 11.26
N TYR A 51 -15.89 1.98 10.71
CA TYR A 51 -14.58 2.49 11.07
C TYR A 51 -14.04 3.51 10.08
N LEU A 52 -14.33 3.34 8.79
CA LEU A 52 -13.79 4.20 7.75
C LEU A 52 -14.83 5.17 7.17
N ARG A 53 -16.10 5.08 7.61
CA ARG A 53 -17.23 5.87 7.10
C ARG A 53 -17.36 5.80 5.57
N ARG A 54 -17.10 4.62 5.03
CA ARG A 54 -17.18 4.34 3.61
C ARG A 54 -18.34 3.40 3.32
N HIS A 55 -19.13 3.74 2.32
CA HIS A 55 -20.41 3.08 2.01
C HIS A 55 -20.37 2.29 0.69
N GLU A 56 -19.19 2.03 0.14
CA GLU A 56 -19.05 1.21 -1.06
C GLU A 56 -19.37 -0.26 -0.74
N THR A 57 -20.17 -0.88 -1.60
CA THR A 57 -20.46 -2.31 -1.50
C THR A 57 -19.44 -3.14 -2.26
N ASN A 58 -19.26 -4.41 -1.85
CA ASN A 58 -18.41 -5.35 -2.59
C ASN A 58 -18.96 -5.60 -4.00
N ALA A 59 -20.28 -5.54 -4.18
CA ALA A 59 -20.91 -5.62 -5.49
C ALA A 59 -20.45 -4.48 -6.43
N ASN A 60 -20.38 -3.24 -5.94
CA ASN A 60 -19.89 -2.11 -6.73
C ASN A 60 -18.39 -2.22 -7.03
N ILE A 61 -17.60 -2.72 -6.09
CA ILE A 61 -16.17 -2.99 -6.31
C ILE A 61 -15.97 -4.04 -7.41
N ILE A 62 -16.70 -5.15 -7.33
CA ILE A 62 -16.66 -6.24 -8.32
C ILE A 62 -17.06 -5.71 -9.70
N LYS A 63 -18.18 -4.98 -9.77
CA LYS A 63 -18.65 -4.35 -11.03
C LYS A 63 -17.57 -3.43 -11.62
N THR A 64 -16.92 -2.62 -10.79
CA THR A 64 -15.84 -1.73 -11.23
C THR A 64 -14.67 -2.50 -11.83
N ILE A 65 -14.19 -3.55 -11.13
CA ILE A 65 -13.10 -4.41 -11.63
C ILE A 65 -13.49 -5.06 -12.97
N GLN A 66 -14.72 -5.56 -13.10
CA GLN A 66 -15.23 -6.18 -14.32
C GLN A 66 -15.32 -5.18 -15.48
N LEU A 67 -15.81 -3.98 -15.25
CA LEU A 67 -15.89 -2.93 -16.26
C LEU A 67 -14.49 -2.51 -16.74
N LEU A 68 -13.57 -2.25 -15.83
CA LEU A 68 -12.19 -1.91 -16.18
C LEU A 68 -11.55 -3.00 -17.04
N LYS A 69 -11.76 -4.27 -16.69
CA LYS A 69 -11.29 -5.42 -17.46
C LYS A 69 -11.95 -5.49 -18.86
N LYS A 70 -13.28 -5.28 -18.95
CA LYS A 70 -14.04 -5.24 -20.21
C LYS A 70 -13.46 -4.19 -21.16
N TYR A 71 -13.16 -2.99 -20.67
CA TYR A 71 -12.62 -1.89 -21.45
C TYR A 71 -11.08 -1.91 -21.58
N LYS A 72 -10.40 -2.94 -21.07
CA LYS A 72 -8.94 -3.07 -21.11
C LYS A 72 -8.23 -1.84 -20.52
N ILE A 73 -8.75 -1.36 -19.39
CA ILE A 73 -8.15 -0.33 -18.55
C ILE A 73 -7.55 -1.03 -17.35
N VAL A 74 -6.30 -0.77 -17.04
CA VAL A 74 -5.58 -1.42 -15.94
C VAL A 74 -6.11 -0.91 -14.59
N SER A 75 -6.53 -1.83 -13.74
CA SER A 75 -7.06 -1.54 -12.40
C SER A 75 -5.95 -1.57 -11.35
N PHE A 76 -5.80 -0.46 -10.60
CA PHE A 76 -5.02 -0.38 -9.37
C PHE A 76 -5.98 -0.33 -8.18
N VAL A 77 -5.79 -1.21 -7.23
CA VAL A 77 -6.64 -1.26 -6.04
C VAL A 77 -5.81 -1.01 -4.80
N ASP A 78 -6.11 0.09 -4.10
CA ASP A 78 -5.49 0.40 -2.82
C ASP A 78 -6.18 -0.35 -1.69
N TYR A 79 -5.38 -1.02 -0.86
CA TYR A 79 -5.81 -1.76 0.31
C TYR A 79 -4.94 -1.42 1.51
N ILE A 80 -5.54 -1.25 2.70
CA ILE A 80 -4.80 -0.92 3.91
C ILE A 80 -4.68 -2.16 4.80
N VAL A 81 -3.49 -2.45 5.25
CA VAL A 81 -3.17 -3.57 6.15
C VAL A 81 -2.81 -3.00 7.52
N GLY A 82 -3.34 -3.62 8.59
CA GLY A 82 -3.06 -3.23 9.97
C GLY A 82 -3.93 -2.09 10.49
N LEU A 83 -5.14 -1.95 10.00
CA LEU A 83 -6.13 -1.03 10.55
C LEU A 83 -6.51 -1.43 11.99
N PRO A 84 -6.90 -0.47 12.85
CA PRO A 84 -7.34 -0.76 14.23
C PRO A 84 -8.51 -1.74 14.26
N GLY A 85 -8.36 -2.86 14.98
CA GLY A 85 -9.38 -3.92 15.06
C GLY A 85 -9.46 -4.82 13.83
N ASP A 86 -8.51 -4.71 12.89
CA ASP A 86 -8.38 -5.66 11.78
C ASP A 86 -8.01 -7.06 12.33
N THR A 87 -8.67 -8.10 11.83
CA THR A 87 -8.53 -9.47 12.30
C THR A 87 -7.95 -10.39 11.23
N PHE A 88 -7.52 -11.57 11.67
CA PHE A 88 -7.10 -12.63 10.76
C PHE A 88 -8.21 -13.00 9.77
N GLU A 89 -9.45 -13.10 10.25
CA GLU A 89 -10.64 -13.45 9.47
C GLU A 89 -10.92 -12.40 8.39
N HIS A 90 -10.78 -11.11 8.71
CA HIS A 90 -10.92 -10.02 7.75
C HIS A 90 -9.88 -10.12 6.61
N ASN A 91 -8.64 -10.42 6.96
CA ASN A 91 -7.58 -10.56 5.96
C ASN A 91 -7.75 -11.83 5.11
N GLU A 92 -8.28 -12.91 5.69
CA GLU A 92 -8.60 -14.12 4.93
C GLU A 92 -9.82 -13.92 4.03
N GLU A 93 -10.81 -13.13 4.45
CA GLU A 93 -11.92 -12.68 3.61
C GLU A 93 -11.40 -11.87 2.41
N ALA A 94 -10.50 -10.91 2.66
CA ALA A 94 -9.87 -10.12 1.62
C ALA A 94 -9.06 -10.99 0.64
N ARG A 95 -8.31 -11.97 1.15
CA ARG A 95 -7.56 -12.90 0.31
C ARG A 95 -8.50 -13.67 -0.62
N ARG A 96 -9.59 -14.23 -0.10
CA ARG A 96 -10.60 -14.96 -0.90
C ARG A 96 -11.20 -14.06 -1.96
N PHE A 97 -11.60 -12.84 -1.58
CA PHE A 97 -12.12 -11.85 -2.50
C PHE A 97 -11.14 -11.55 -3.65
N PHE A 98 -9.88 -11.28 -3.34
CA PHE A 98 -8.88 -10.98 -4.35
C PHE A 98 -8.47 -12.19 -5.21
N VAL A 99 -8.59 -13.41 -4.70
CA VAL A 99 -8.41 -14.63 -5.50
C VAL A 99 -9.51 -14.75 -6.55
N GLU A 100 -10.75 -14.45 -6.18
CA GLU A 100 -11.93 -14.58 -7.04
C GLU A 100 -12.07 -13.39 -8.01
N HIS A 101 -11.85 -12.19 -7.50
CA HIS A 101 -12.02 -10.92 -8.22
C HIS A 101 -10.70 -10.16 -8.35
N THR A 102 -9.65 -10.83 -8.85
CA THR A 102 -8.30 -10.27 -8.91
C THR A 102 -8.27 -9.03 -9.81
N PRO A 103 -7.89 -7.84 -9.30
CA PRO A 103 -7.55 -6.68 -10.14
C PRO A 103 -6.19 -6.88 -10.81
N ASP A 104 -5.81 -5.98 -11.71
CA ASP A 104 -4.51 -6.05 -12.37
C ASP A 104 -3.35 -5.81 -11.41
N ILE A 105 -3.53 -4.89 -10.46
CA ILE A 105 -2.53 -4.55 -9.44
C ILE A 105 -3.24 -4.32 -8.11
N ILE A 106 -2.73 -4.91 -7.05
CA ILE A 106 -3.10 -4.59 -5.67
C ILE A 106 -1.94 -3.81 -5.06
N GLU A 107 -2.26 -2.65 -4.49
CA GLU A 107 -1.31 -1.82 -3.75
C GLU A 107 -1.64 -1.88 -2.26
N PRO A 108 -1.09 -2.85 -1.50
CA PRO A 108 -1.24 -2.86 -0.06
C PRO A 108 -0.39 -1.75 0.56
N TYR A 109 -0.97 -1.01 1.49
CA TYR A 109 -0.31 0.00 2.30
C TYR A 109 -0.38 -0.38 3.76
N TRP A 110 0.70 -0.13 4.49
CA TRP A 110 0.66 -0.20 5.94
C TRP A 110 -0.11 0.98 6.50
N PHE A 111 -1.02 0.70 7.40
CA PHE A 111 -1.77 1.74 8.08
C PHE A 111 -0.84 2.68 8.85
N SER A 112 -1.14 3.97 8.83
CA SER A 112 -0.41 5.00 9.57
C SER A 112 -1.39 5.95 10.24
N TYR A 113 -1.17 6.21 11.52
CA TYR A 113 -1.96 7.18 12.25
C TYR A 113 -1.57 8.61 11.87
N HIS A 114 -2.58 9.46 11.74
CA HIS A 114 -2.40 10.90 11.47
C HIS A 114 -2.96 11.72 12.64
N PRO A 115 -2.34 12.89 12.96
CA PRO A 115 -2.79 13.75 14.04
C PRO A 115 -4.28 14.14 13.91
N LYS A 116 -4.97 14.21 15.05
CA LYS A 116 -6.34 14.71 15.14
C LYS A 116 -7.38 13.95 14.30
N THR A 117 -7.11 12.72 13.90
CA THR A 117 -8.06 11.87 13.18
C THR A 117 -8.87 11.01 14.15
N GLU A 118 -10.14 10.73 13.81
CA GLU A 118 -11.02 9.90 14.64
C GLU A 118 -10.49 8.46 14.81
N ILE A 119 -9.70 7.97 13.88
CA ILE A 119 -9.13 6.62 13.92
C ILE A 119 -8.17 6.43 15.12
N ILE A 120 -7.63 7.52 15.69
CA ILE A 120 -6.81 7.47 16.92
C ILE A 120 -7.63 6.86 18.07
N ARG A 121 -8.90 7.28 18.23
CA ARG A 121 -9.79 6.71 19.25
C ARG A 121 -9.95 5.20 19.09
N ARG A 122 -10.09 4.74 17.84
CA ARG A 122 -10.14 3.30 17.55
C ARG A 122 -8.83 2.58 17.90
N GLY A 123 -7.69 3.21 17.67
CA GLY A 123 -6.38 2.68 18.08
C GLY A 123 -6.27 2.50 19.59
N VAL A 124 -6.83 3.41 20.37
CA VAL A 124 -6.92 3.30 21.83
C VAL A 124 -7.85 2.17 22.25
N GLU A 125 -9.07 2.12 21.71
CA GLU A 125 -10.07 1.07 21.98
C GLU A 125 -9.49 -0.34 21.74
N HIS A 126 -8.67 -0.49 20.70
CA HIS A 126 -8.00 -1.75 20.36
C HIS A 126 -6.61 -1.92 21.00
N ARG A 127 -6.24 -1.07 21.96
CA ARG A 127 -4.96 -1.12 22.70
C ARG A 127 -3.72 -1.06 21.80
N GLN A 128 -3.83 -0.46 20.64
CA GLN A 128 -2.70 -0.23 19.72
C GLN A 128 -1.95 1.07 20.02
N LEU A 129 -2.59 2.00 20.71
CA LEU A 129 -2.02 3.29 21.10
C LEU A 129 -2.10 3.50 22.60
N ASN A 130 -1.08 4.16 23.16
CA ASN A 130 -1.05 4.71 24.50
C ASN A 130 -0.86 6.22 24.45
N ASP A 131 -1.00 6.91 25.59
CA ASP A 131 -0.93 8.38 25.67
C ASP A 131 0.38 8.93 25.09
N LYS A 132 1.53 8.32 25.39
CA LYS A 132 2.83 8.74 24.87
C LYS A 132 2.88 8.67 23.34
N THR A 133 2.28 7.63 22.77
CA THR A 133 2.22 7.47 21.31
C THR A 133 1.30 8.50 20.68
N ILE A 134 0.17 8.81 21.34
CA ILE A 134 -0.78 9.83 20.90
C ILE A 134 -0.13 11.20 20.89
N ASP A 135 0.60 11.56 21.96
CA ASP A 135 1.32 12.82 22.07
C ASP A 135 2.37 12.94 20.95
N ALA A 136 3.11 11.86 20.69
CA ALA A 136 4.08 11.80 19.62
C ALA A 136 3.43 11.99 18.23
N ILE A 137 2.29 11.33 17.96
CA ILE A 137 1.52 11.50 16.73
C ILE A 137 1.06 12.97 16.59
N ASN A 138 0.52 13.55 17.66
CA ASN A 138 0.03 14.93 17.68
C ASN A 138 1.16 15.95 17.50
N ALA A 139 2.38 15.62 17.94
CA ALA A 139 3.60 16.40 17.69
C ALA A 139 4.13 16.21 16.24
N GLY A 140 3.45 15.44 15.39
CA GLY A 140 3.83 15.25 13.98
C GLY A 140 4.77 14.07 13.74
N MET A 141 5.07 13.24 14.73
CA MET A 141 5.84 12.03 14.51
C MET A 141 4.97 10.98 13.78
N LYS A 142 5.53 10.40 12.74
CA LYS A 142 4.86 9.33 12.01
C LYS A 142 4.83 8.06 12.87
N HIS A 143 3.65 7.51 13.05
CA HIS A 143 3.47 6.21 13.68
C HIS A 143 2.74 5.27 12.72
N SER A 144 3.48 4.32 12.16
CA SER A 144 2.91 3.30 11.27
C SER A 144 2.79 1.97 11.99
N TYR A 145 1.81 1.18 11.59
CA TYR A 145 1.63 -0.19 12.08
C TYR A 145 2.91 -1.03 11.86
N PHE A 146 3.60 -0.81 10.74
CA PHE A 146 4.84 -1.53 10.42
C PHE A 146 5.94 -1.34 11.48
N GLU A 147 6.08 -0.13 12.03
CA GLU A 147 7.07 0.15 13.07
C GLU A 147 6.73 -0.56 14.39
N SER A 148 5.44 -0.67 14.71
CA SER A 148 4.98 -1.41 15.89
C SER A 148 4.99 -2.93 15.69
N SER A 149 4.80 -3.41 14.46
CA SER A 149 4.71 -4.83 14.12
C SER A 149 6.07 -5.52 13.90
N LEU A 150 7.16 -4.77 13.74
CA LEU A 150 8.51 -5.33 13.61
C LEU A 150 8.90 -6.25 14.78
N ASN A 151 8.28 -6.06 15.93
CA ASN A 151 8.49 -6.85 17.14
C ASN A 151 7.40 -7.89 17.41
N SER A 152 6.35 -7.97 16.60
CA SER A 152 5.26 -8.94 16.75
C SER A 152 5.27 -9.92 15.58
N LYS A 153 5.10 -11.22 15.86
CA LYS A 153 4.82 -12.26 14.84
C LYS A 153 3.38 -12.12 14.36
N ASP A 154 3.07 -11.01 13.72
CA ASP A 154 1.73 -10.66 13.31
C ASP A 154 1.44 -11.18 11.89
N PHE A 155 0.22 -11.69 11.70
CA PHE A 155 -0.27 -12.23 10.44
C PHE A 155 -0.34 -11.20 9.30
N HIS A 156 -0.36 -9.92 9.61
CA HIS A 156 -0.48 -8.85 8.62
C HIS A 156 0.67 -8.82 7.61
N SER A 157 1.88 -9.19 8.02
CA SER A 157 3.04 -9.24 7.12
C SER A 157 2.88 -10.27 6.01
N GLU A 158 2.31 -11.42 6.32
CA GLU A 158 2.01 -12.47 5.35
C GLU A 158 0.93 -12.02 4.38
N TYR A 159 -0.13 -11.38 4.86
CA TYR A 159 -1.19 -10.86 3.98
C TYR A 159 -0.72 -9.71 3.11
N TYR A 160 0.12 -8.81 3.64
CA TYR A 160 0.77 -7.78 2.83
C TYR A 160 1.56 -8.40 1.65
N PHE A 161 2.35 -9.42 1.93
CA PHE A 161 3.07 -10.17 0.91
C PHE A 161 2.11 -10.84 -0.08
N ILE A 162 1.08 -11.56 0.41
CA ILE A 162 0.09 -12.24 -0.41
C ILE A 162 -0.58 -11.25 -1.36
N PHE A 163 -1.12 -10.14 -0.86
CA PHE A 163 -1.82 -9.16 -1.68
C PHE A 163 -0.92 -8.58 -2.77
N LYS A 164 0.35 -8.31 -2.44
CA LYS A 164 1.29 -7.74 -3.40
C LYS A 164 1.65 -8.68 -4.54
N VAL A 165 1.78 -9.97 -4.26
CA VAL A 165 2.22 -10.95 -5.27
C VAL A 165 1.08 -11.62 -6.02
N LEU A 166 -0.12 -11.64 -5.44
CA LEU A 166 -1.28 -12.38 -5.95
C LEU A 166 -1.63 -12.05 -7.41
N PRO A 167 -1.65 -10.77 -7.86
CA PRO A 167 -1.94 -10.46 -9.27
C PRO A 167 -0.89 -10.97 -10.26
N ALA A 168 0.35 -11.17 -9.82
CA ALA A 168 1.42 -11.70 -10.65
C ALA A 168 1.35 -13.21 -10.86
N LEU A 169 0.58 -13.91 -10.02
CA LEU A 169 0.45 -15.36 -10.09
C LEU A 169 -0.55 -15.83 -11.15
N PRO A 170 -0.29 -16.98 -11.80
CA PRO A 170 -1.29 -17.71 -12.55
C PRO A 170 -2.51 -18.09 -11.68
N VAL A 171 -3.69 -18.14 -12.28
CA VAL A 171 -4.97 -18.35 -11.58
C VAL A 171 -4.96 -19.58 -10.66
N PHE A 172 -4.37 -20.69 -11.12
CA PHE A 172 -4.32 -21.93 -10.33
C PHE A 172 -3.43 -21.84 -9.08
N LEU A 173 -2.41 -20.96 -9.08
CA LEU A 173 -1.54 -20.71 -7.94
C LEU A 173 -2.15 -19.73 -6.93
N ARG A 174 -3.02 -18.81 -7.37
CA ARG A 174 -3.67 -17.83 -6.47
C ARG A 174 -4.45 -18.50 -5.35
N LYS A 175 -5.23 -19.56 -5.70
CA LYS A 175 -6.01 -20.35 -4.71
C LYS A 175 -5.11 -21.07 -3.71
N ARG A 176 -3.91 -21.47 -4.12
CA ARG A 176 -2.95 -22.22 -3.28
C ARG A 176 -2.12 -21.30 -2.38
N LEU A 177 -2.01 -20.01 -2.69
CA LEU A 177 -1.29 -19.06 -1.86
C LEU A 177 -2.17 -18.66 -0.65
N THR A 178 -2.12 -19.47 0.39
CA THR A 178 -2.79 -19.23 1.67
C THR A 178 -1.83 -18.63 2.69
N TYR A 179 -2.36 -18.14 3.81
CA TYR A 179 -1.54 -17.70 4.94
C TYR A 179 -0.52 -18.75 5.37
N ARG A 180 -0.96 -20.01 5.55
CA ARG A 180 -0.07 -21.11 5.96
C ARG A 180 1.05 -21.38 4.96
N VAL A 181 0.78 -21.23 3.67
CA VAL A 181 1.80 -21.37 2.61
C VAL A 181 2.76 -20.18 2.68
N ALA A 182 2.25 -18.96 2.75
CA ALA A 182 3.08 -17.77 2.84
C ALA A 182 3.99 -17.80 4.07
N GLN A 183 3.49 -18.24 5.22
CA GLN A 183 4.28 -18.37 6.45
C GLN A 183 5.47 -19.34 6.31
N LYS A 184 5.32 -20.41 5.54
CA LYS A 184 6.38 -21.41 5.31
C LYS A 184 7.44 -20.96 4.30
N ILE A 185 7.18 -19.93 3.49
CA ILE A 185 8.16 -19.44 2.53
C ILE A 185 9.27 -18.66 3.28
N PRO A 186 10.54 -19.06 3.18
CA PRO A 186 11.65 -18.34 3.81
C PRO A 186 11.76 -16.91 3.27
N TYR A 187 12.22 -15.98 4.11
CA TYR A 187 12.38 -14.58 3.73
C TYR A 187 13.31 -14.38 2.53
N CYS A 188 14.37 -15.20 2.42
CA CYS A 188 15.29 -15.19 1.29
C CYS A 188 14.62 -15.52 -0.06
N ILE A 189 13.45 -16.16 -0.05
CA ILE A 189 12.62 -16.45 -1.23
C ILE A 189 11.51 -15.38 -1.36
N LYS A 190 10.87 -14.99 -0.25
CA LYS A 190 9.81 -13.96 -0.27
C LYS A 190 10.30 -12.67 -0.89
N LEU A 191 11.47 -12.16 -0.49
CA LEU A 191 11.94 -10.86 -0.94
C LEU A 191 12.23 -10.80 -2.45
N PRO A 192 13.00 -11.72 -3.05
CA PRO A 192 13.17 -11.75 -4.50
C PRO A 192 11.88 -11.90 -5.26
N PHE A 193 10.96 -12.76 -4.79
CA PHE A 193 9.67 -12.97 -5.44
C PHE A 193 8.77 -11.73 -5.34
N PHE A 194 8.78 -11.04 -4.22
CA PHE A 194 8.10 -9.76 -4.04
C PHE A 194 8.61 -8.70 -5.04
N ILE A 195 9.93 -8.54 -5.15
CA ILE A 195 10.57 -7.61 -6.09
C ILE A 195 10.22 -8.00 -7.53
N TYR A 196 10.37 -9.28 -7.88
CA TYR A 196 9.99 -9.79 -9.20
C TYR A 196 8.53 -9.46 -9.54
N SER A 197 7.60 -9.68 -8.62
CA SER A 197 6.17 -9.41 -8.83
C SER A 197 5.90 -7.94 -9.16
N ILE A 198 6.57 -7.02 -8.49
CA ILE A 198 6.43 -5.58 -8.75
C ILE A 198 6.91 -5.23 -10.16
N PHE A 199 8.10 -5.70 -10.54
CA PHE A 199 8.65 -5.44 -11.88
C PHE A 199 7.82 -6.11 -12.96
N PHE A 200 7.44 -7.37 -12.77
CA PHE A 200 6.60 -8.11 -13.71
C PHE A 200 5.29 -7.37 -13.99
N LEU A 201 4.56 -6.95 -12.94
CA LEU A 201 3.31 -6.22 -13.09
C LEU A 201 3.52 -4.84 -13.73
N ALA A 202 4.59 -4.13 -13.34
CA ALA A 202 4.89 -2.83 -13.91
C ALA A 202 5.20 -2.91 -15.41
N ILE A 203 5.94 -3.93 -15.84
CA ILE A 203 6.23 -4.17 -17.27
C ILE A 203 4.96 -4.62 -18.01
N LYS A 204 4.27 -5.64 -17.49
CA LYS A 204 3.04 -6.20 -18.08
C LYS A 204 2.00 -5.13 -18.35
N HIS A 205 1.80 -4.22 -17.40
CA HIS A 205 0.78 -3.19 -17.48
C HIS A 205 1.33 -1.82 -17.95
N ARG A 206 2.58 -1.78 -18.41
CA ARG A 206 3.26 -0.56 -18.90
C ARG A 206 3.12 0.61 -17.94
N SER A 207 3.29 0.33 -16.63
CA SER A 207 3.12 1.31 -15.57
C SER A 207 4.08 2.49 -15.74
N PRO A 208 3.61 3.74 -15.63
CA PRO A 208 4.49 4.92 -15.70
C PRO A 208 5.49 4.98 -14.52
N ARG A 209 5.22 4.24 -13.45
CA ARG A 209 6.09 4.16 -12.26
C ARG A 209 7.32 3.26 -12.45
N ILE A 210 7.48 2.56 -13.59
CA ILE A 210 8.57 1.60 -13.77
C ILE A 210 9.95 2.22 -13.57
N LYS A 211 10.20 3.42 -14.09
CA LYS A 211 11.49 4.13 -13.91
C LYS A 211 11.76 4.43 -12.44
N TYR A 212 10.73 4.90 -11.70
CA TYR A 212 10.84 5.17 -10.27
C TYR A 212 11.10 3.89 -9.48
N LEU A 213 10.34 2.82 -9.73
CA LEU A 213 10.50 1.53 -9.08
C LEU A 213 11.90 0.97 -9.32
N THR A 214 12.40 1.01 -10.56
CA THR A 214 13.75 0.55 -10.89
C THR A 214 14.80 1.31 -10.08
N THR A 215 14.75 2.64 -10.08
CA THR A 215 15.71 3.47 -9.34
C THR A 215 15.61 3.24 -7.84
N PHE A 216 14.41 3.17 -7.28
CA PHE A 216 14.18 2.96 -5.86
C PHE A 216 14.71 1.59 -5.40
N TYR A 217 14.30 0.50 -6.06
CA TYR A 217 14.74 -0.84 -5.66
C TYR A 217 16.22 -1.10 -5.92
N LEU A 218 16.79 -0.57 -6.98
CA LEU A 218 18.24 -0.63 -7.20
C LEU A 218 19.01 0.08 -6.07
N LYS A 219 18.59 1.27 -5.66
CA LYS A 219 19.19 1.97 -4.52
C LYS A 219 19.07 1.17 -3.22
N GLN A 220 17.90 0.57 -2.96
CA GLN A 220 17.67 -0.27 -1.79
C GLN A 220 18.56 -1.52 -1.82
N MET A 221 18.65 -2.20 -2.95
CA MET A 221 19.53 -3.37 -3.09
C MET A 221 21.00 -3.00 -2.90
N LEU A 222 21.47 -1.89 -3.48
CA LEU A 222 22.84 -1.40 -3.29
C LEU A 222 23.11 -1.02 -1.83
N TRP A 223 22.13 -0.45 -1.13
CA TRP A 223 22.25 -0.13 0.29
C TRP A 223 22.37 -1.39 1.15
N ILE A 224 21.50 -2.40 0.92
CA ILE A 224 21.53 -3.69 1.61
C ILE A 224 22.85 -4.41 1.32
N TYR A 225 23.34 -4.36 0.07
CA TYR A 225 24.62 -4.95 -0.34
C TYR A 225 25.80 -4.29 0.39
N LYS A 226 25.81 -2.94 0.44
CA LYS A 226 26.84 -2.19 1.20
C LYS A 226 26.85 -2.56 2.69
N LEU A 227 25.69 -2.69 3.33
CA LEU A 227 25.59 -3.08 4.74
C LEU A 227 26.11 -4.50 5.00
N LYS A 228 25.93 -5.43 4.05
CA LYS A 228 26.43 -6.81 4.19
C LYS A 228 27.92 -6.94 3.93
N ILE A 229 28.49 -6.15 3.01
CA ILE A 229 29.91 -6.25 2.64
C ILE A 229 30.80 -5.37 3.53
N PHE A 230 30.24 -4.24 3.98
CA PHE A 230 30.93 -3.36 4.93
C PHE A 230 30.06 -3.23 6.21
N PRO A 231 30.05 -4.28 7.07
CA PRO A 231 29.43 -4.13 8.38
C PRO A 231 30.13 -2.96 9.08
N GLN A 232 29.36 -1.94 9.47
CA GLN A 232 29.91 -0.85 10.26
C GLN A 232 30.52 -1.49 11.51
N LYS A 233 31.86 -1.37 11.67
CA LYS A 233 32.51 -1.66 12.93
C LYS A 233 31.81 -0.83 13.98
N ASN A 234 31.20 -1.50 14.96
CA ASN A 234 30.60 -0.85 16.12
C ASN A 234 31.65 0.15 16.63
N ALA A 235 31.35 1.43 16.53
CA ALA A 235 32.10 2.45 17.24
C ALA A 235 31.92 2.11 18.73
N ASP A 236 32.98 1.69 19.34
CA ASP A 236 33.09 1.39 20.75
C ASP A 236 32.53 2.59 21.56
N THR A 237 31.38 2.42 22.17
CA THR A 237 30.82 3.38 23.11
C THR A 237 31.50 3.21 24.46
N SER A 238 32.74 3.62 24.55
CA SER A 238 33.41 3.85 25.81
C SER A 238 34.09 5.22 25.82
N THR A 239 33.27 6.26 26.04
CA THR A 239 33.72 7.48 26.77
C THR A 239 32.47 8.27 27.20
N ARG A 240 32.27 8.27 28.48
CA ARG A 240 31.69 9.27 29.38
C ARG A 240 31.13 10.57 28.74
N GLY A 241 29.87 10.81 29.04
CA GLY A 241 29.28 12.02 29.63
C GLY A 241 29.73 13.36 29.08
N GLU A 242 28.90 13.90 28.20
CA GLU A 242 28.62 15.34 28.17
C GLU A 242 27.28 15.53 27.40
N LYS A 243 26.35 16.20 28.04
CA LYS A 243 25.07 16.61 27.43
C LYS A 243 25.37 17.69 26.40
N PRO A 244 24.92 17.58 25.15
CA PRO A 244 24.93 18.75 24.26
C PRO A 244 23.69 19.60 24.54
N ASP A 245 23.96 20.88 24.83
CA ASP A 245 23.02 22.00 24.87
C ASP A 245 22.24 22.12 23.56
N ILE A 246 20.93 22.02 23.64
CA ILE A 246 20.03 22.26 22.50
C ILE A 246 19.89 23.78 22.33
N LYS A 247 20.74 24.37 21.51
CA LYS A 247 20.47 25.69 20.94
C LYS A 247 19.59 25.53 19.70
N THR A 248 18.38 26.02 19.86
CA THR A 248 17.41 26.35 18.83
C THR A 248 18.06 26.91 17.57
N THR A 249 17.93 26.23 16.46
CA THR A 249 18.02 26.83 15.12
C THR A 249 16.68 26.67 14.43
N ALA A 250 15.85 27.70 14.64
CA ALA A 250 14.71 28.00 13.77
C ALA A 250 15.23 28.47 12.41
N GLY A 251 14.64 27.99 11.34
CA GLY A 251 14.63 28.66 10.06
C GLY A 251 15.46 28.02 8.95
N ARG A 252 14.77 27.25 8.09
CA ARG A 252 14.79 27.44 6.64
C ARG A 252 13.70 26.56 5.99
N VAL A 253 12.57 27.22 5.75
CA VAL A 253 11.55 26.75 4.80
C VAL A 253 12.10 27.03 3.41
N HIS A 254 12.26 26.00 2.58
CA HIS A 254 12.50 26.19 1.16
C HIS A 254 11.16 26.26 0.43
N PRO A 255 10.89 27.29 -0.36
CA PRO A 255 9.70 27.36 -1.19
C PRO A 255 9.86 26.46 -2.41
N LEU A 256 8.89 25.59 -2.63
CA LEU A 256 8.66 24.98 -3.94
C LEU A 256 7.89 26.00 -4.79
N GLU A 257 8.61 26.72 -5.64
CA GLU A 257 8.03 27.40 -6.78
C GLU A 257 8.46 26.70 -8.07
N LYS A 258 7.43 26.41 -8.86
CA LYS A 258 7.42 26.21 -10.32
C LYS A 258 8.10 24.95 -10.88
N ILE A 259 7.37 23.92 -11.20
CA ILE A 259 6.97 23.56 -12.60
C ILE A 259 5.79 22.61 -12.51
#